data_1620235f33217ad7c66f321edb5eb1bc
#
_entry.id   1620235f33217ad7c66f321edb5eb1bc
#
_cell.length_a   1.000
_cell.length_b   1.000
_cell.length_c   1.000
_cell.angle_alpha   90.00
_cell.angle_beta   90.00
_cell.angle_gamma   90.00
#
_symmetry.space_group_name_H-M   'P 1'
#
loop_
_entity.id
_entity.type
_entity.pdbx_description
1 polymer ?
#
loop_
_entity_poly.entity_id
_entity_poly.type
_entity_poly.pdbx_seq_one_letter_code
_entity_poly.pdbx_strand_id
1 'polypeptide(L)'
;EQYVDFFQGLTNTLDVSGFQLHVVKHSSDLRLVSFILDCLKEELGRDLVVTQHQGTLLVSEGDKLLYVHVPREGVSLDDFFGSDNKSDFGDVLLIATRNEGKTKEFRKLFGKLGIKVENLNDYPDLPEVAETGMTFEENARLKAETISKLTGKMVLSDDSGLQVDVLGGLPGVWSARFAGPEATDAENNAKLLHELAMVLDDSKRSAQFHTTLVVAAPGRDSLVVDADWKGYIGREPKGDNGFG
;
A
#
# COMPACT_ATOMS: atom_id res chain seq x y z
N GLU A 1 5.88 11.99 0.17
CA GLU A 1 6.83 11.93 -0.98
C GLU A 1 7.12 10.51 -1.45
N GLN A 2 7.05 9.45 -0.69
CA GLN A 2 7.40 8.09 -1.11
C GLN A 2 6.20 7.18 -1.39
N TYR A 3 5.03 7.38 -0.80
CA TYR A 3 3.79 6.91 -1.41
C TYR A 3 3.60 7.58 -2.77
N VAL A 4 4.00 8.83 -2.84
CA VAL A 4 4.09 9.64 -4.03
C VAL A 4 5.04 8.95 -5.03
N ASP A 5 6.26 8.63 -4.66
CA ASP A 5 7.24 7.97 -5.53
C ASP A 5 6.81 6.55 -5.90
N PHE A 6 6.17 5.82 -4.98
CA PHE A 6 5.61 4.50 -5.25
C PHE A 6 4.50 4.57 -6.30
N PHE A 7 3.56 5.48 -6.15
CA PHE A 7 2.48 5.66 -7.12
C PHE A 7 2.95 6.32 -8.42
N GLN A 8 4.01 7.13 -8.43
CA GLN A 8 4.63 7.68 -9.63
C GLN A 8 5.37 6.60 -10.42
N GLY A 9 6.05 5.70 -9.76
CA GLY A 9 6.59 4.51 -10.39
C GLY A 9 5.52 3.71 -11.12
N LEU A 10 4.35 3.57 -10.51
CA LEU A 10 3.14 2.96 -11.05
C LEU A 10 2.66 3.61 -12.35
N THR A 11 2.53 4.93 -12.37
CA THR A 11 2.03 5.67 -13.52
C THR A 11 3.01 5.65 -14.69
N ASN A 12 4.27 5.38 -14.42
CA ASN A 12 5.32 5.34 -15.42
C ASN A 12 5.40 4.02 -16.19
N THR A 13 4.97 2.92 -15.57
CA THR A 13 5.02 1.57 -16.17
C THR A 13 3.66 1.07 -16.62
N LEU A 14 2.59 1.43 -15.90
CA LEU A 14 1.23 1.09 -16.26
C LEU A 14 0.64 2.15 -17.18
N ASP A 15 -0.01 1.71 -18.26
CA ASP A 15 -0.88 2.59 -19.03
C ASP A 15 -2.15 2.87 -18.21
N VAL A 16 -2.21 4.06 -17.63
CA VAL A 16 -3.32 4.49 -16.78
C VAL A 16 -4.56 4.96 -17.56
N SER A 17 -4.56 4.87 -18.88
CA SER A 17 -5.73 5.21 -19.69
C SER A 17 -6.94 4.31 -19.41
N GLY A 18 -6.69 3.06 -18.98
CA GLY A 18 -7.70 2.08 -18.58
C GLY A 18 -7.86 1.91 -17.07
N PHE A 19 -7.55 2.91 -16.30
CA PHE A 19 -7.52 2.90 -14.85
C PHE A 19 -8.79 2.41 -14.17
N GLN A 20 -8.66 1.41 -13.30
CA GLN A 20 -9.67 0.97 -12.36
C GLN A 20 -9.04 0.79 -10.98
N LEU A 21 -9.45 1.60 -10.02
CA LEU A 21 -9.04 1.46 -8.63
C LEU A 21 -9.95 0.47 -7.89
N HIS A 22 -9.37 -0.56 -7.29
CA HIS A 22 -10.07 -1.44 -6.37
C HIS A 22 -9.45 -1.30 -4.99
N VAL A 23 -10.17 -0.73 -4.08
CA VAL A 23 -9.76 -0.67 -2.67
C VAL A 23 -10.61 -1.67 -1.91
N VAL A 24 -9.98 -2.61 -1.22
CA VAL A 24 -10.62 -3.40 -0.23
C VAL A 24 -10.71 -4.87 -0.20
N LYS A 25 -10.13 -5.53 0.71
CA LYS A 25 -10.71 -6.81 1.16
C LYS A 25 -11.26 -6.74 2.59
N HIS A 26 -10.69 -5.93 3.45
CA HIS A 26 -10.90 -6.06 4.89
C HIS A 26 -11.08 -4.74 5.64
N SER A 27 -11.22 -3.60 5.00
CA SER A 27 -11.41 -2.36 5.71
C SER A 27 -12.81 -1.80 5.56
N SER A 28 -13.44 -1.57 6.69
CA SER A 28 -14.60 -0.71 6.83
C SER A 28 -14.23 0.72 7.19
N ASP A 29 -12.96 1.01 7.47
CA ASP A 29 -12.54 2.35 7.88
C ASP A 29 -12.32 3.26 6.69
N LEU A 30 -13.34 4.07 6.41
CA LEU A 30 -13.35 5.02 5.31
C LEU A 30 -12.25 6.08 5.39
N ARG A 31 -11.68 6.33 6.58
CA ARG A 31 -10.61 7.31 6.76
C ARG A 31 -9.31 6.81 6.14
N LEU A 32 -8.98 5.54 6.35
CA LEU A 32 -7.81 4.92 5.71
C LEU A 32 -7.98 4.81 4.21
N VAL A 33 -9.16 4.41 3.75
CA VAL A 33 -9.46 4.35 2.31
C VAL A 33 -9.39 5.74 1.69
N SER A 34 -9.99 6.74 2.33
CA SER A 34 -9.95 8.13 1.87
C SER A 34 -8.52 8.67 1.82
N PHE A 35 -7.69 8.34 2.81
CA PHE A 35 -6.28 8.73 2.82
C PHE A 35 -5.51 8.16 1.63
N ILE A 36 -5.68 6.88 1.33
CA ILE A 36 -5.06 6.24 0.17
C ILE A 36 -5.52 6.92 -1.12
N LEU A 37 -6.81 7.22 -1.23
CA LEU A 37 -7.38 7.90 -2.39
C LEU A 37 -6.85 9.34 -2.53
N ASP A 38 -6.67 10.06 -1.43
CA ASP A 38 -6.10 11.41 -1.45
C ASP A 38 -4.63 11.38 -1.88
N CYS A 39 -3.85 10.42 -1.40
CA CYS A 39 -2.49 10.21 -1.87
C CYS A 39 -2.45 9.94 -3.39
N LEU A 40 -3.33 9.08 -3.89
CA LEU A 40 -3.45 8.78 -5.30
C LEU A 40 -3.84 10.02 -6.14
N LYS A 41 -4.75 10.82 -5.65
CA LYS A 41 -5.17 12.06 -6.31
C LYS A 41 -4.01 13.04 -6.48
N GLU A 42 -3.27 13.29 -5.40
CA GLU A 42 -2.12 14.22 -5.43
C GLU A 42 -1.06 13.72 -6.41
N GLU A 43 -0.82 12.42 -6.42
CA GLU A 43 0.24 11.80 -7.19
C GLU A 43 -0.02 11.76 -8.68
N LEU A 44 -1.24 11.43 -9.05
CA LEU A 44 -1.64 11.31 -10.46
C LEU A 44 -1.81 12.66 -11.14
N GLY A 45 -1.88 13.76 -10.38
CA GLY A 45 -2.23 15.08 -10.92
C GLY A 45 -3.58 15.06 -11.64
N ARG A 46 -4.46 14.10 -11.31
CA ARG A 46 -5.79 13.96 -11.88
C ARG A 46 -6.81 14.65 -10.99
N ASP A 47 -7.83 15.23 -11.60
CA ASP A 47 -8.91 15.90 -10.87
C ASP A 47 -9.95 14.87 -10.39
N LEU A 48 -9.50 14.01 -9.46
CA LEU A 48 -10.34 13.01 -8.83
C LEU A 48 -11.17 13.65 -7.71
N VAL A 49 -12.46 13.40 -7.71
CA VAL A 49 -13.37 13.82 -6.64
C VAL A 49 -13.76 12.60 -5.83
N VAL A 50 -13.43 12.64 -4.55
CA VAL A 50 -13.81 11.61 -3.58
C VAL A 50 -14.96 12.15 -2.74
N THR A 51 -16.11 11.51 -2.83
CA THR A 51 -17.31 11.86 -2.06
C THR A 51 -17.78 10.70 -1.23
N GLN A 52 -18.31 10.99 -0.05
CA GLN A 52 -18.92 10.00 0.82
C GLN A 52 -20.43 10.17 0.81
N HIS A 53 -21.14 9.10 0.52
CA HIS A 53 -22.60 9.08 0.54
C HIS A 53 -23.09 7.81 1.22
N GLN A 54 -23.87 7.97 2.30
CA GLN A 54 -24.43 6.86 3.09
C GLN A 54 -23.40 5.76 3.44
N GLY A 55 -22.19 6.18 3.87
CA GLY A 55 -21.14 5.25 4.25
C GLY A 55 -20.40 4.59 3.07
N THR A 56 -20.69 5.00 1.86
CA THR A 56 -20.01 4.52 0.64
C THR A 56 -19.11 5.63 0.10
N LEU A 57 -17.89 5.29 -0.34
CA LEU A 57 -17.03 6.22 -1.05
C LEU A 57 -17.24 6.11 -2.56
N LEU A 58 -17.37 7.25 -3.19
CA LEU A 58 -17.48 7.39 -4.65
C LEU A 58 -16.26 8.17 -5.15
N VAL A 59 -15.59 7.64 -6.16
CA VAL A 59 -14.50 8.31 -6.84
C VAL A 59 -14.91 8.62 -8.27
N SER A 60 -14.85 9.88 -8.65
CA SER A 60 -15.21 10.34 -9.99
C SER A 60 -14.16 11.28 -10.57
N GLU A 61 -14.14 11.38 -11.88
CA GLU A 61 -13.35 12.36 -12.63
C GLU A 61 -14.28 13.02 -13.63
N GLY A 62 -14.55 14.31 -13.45
CA GLY A 62 -15.62 14.99 -14.16
C GLY A 62 -16.95 14.28 -13.92
N ASP A 63 -17.66 13.98 -14.99
CA ASP A 63 -18.97 13.28 -14.95
C ASP A 63 -18.83 11.75 -14.90
N LYS A 64 -17.60 11.22 -14.91
CA LYS A 64 -17.36 9.78 -14.96
C LYS A 64 -17.13 9.22 -13.57
N LEU A 65 -17.98 8.28 -13.15
CA LEU A 65 -17.76 7.47 -11.95
C LEU A 65 -16.69 6.41 -12.23
N LEU A 66 -15.57 6.48 -11.52
CA LEU A 66 -14.45 5.56 -11.68
C LEU A 66 -14.52 4.38 -10.73
N TYR A 67 -15.00 4.63 -9.49
CA TYR A 67 -14.97 3.63 -8.45
C TYR A 67 -16.02 3.88 -7.37
N VAL A 68 -16.55 2.78 -6.84
CA VAL A 68 -17.47 2.79 -5.68
C VAL A 68 -16.90 1.85 -4.62
N HIS A 69 -16.63 2.39 -3.44
CA HIS A 69 -16.25 1.58 -2.28
C HIS A 69 -17.43 1.41 -1.36
N VAL A 70 -17.86 0.16 -1.21
CA VAL A 70 -18.86 -0.23 -0.23
C VAL A 70 -18.12 -0.84 0.96
N PRO A 71 -18.22 -0.24 2.17
CA PRO A 71 -17.60 -0.81 3.35
C PRO A 71 -18.10 -2.22 3.61
N ARG A 72 -17.18 -3.11 3.96
CA ARG A 72 -17.53 -4.43 4.49
C ARG A 72 -17.43 -4.39 6.00
N GLU A 73 -18.12 -5.31 6.67
CA GLU A 73 -17.94 -5.49 8.10
C GLU A 73 -16.47 -5.76 8.40
N GLY A 74 -15.89 -5.00 9.30
CA GLY A 74 -14.50 -5.08 9.68
C GLY A 74 -14.19 -4.19 10.87
N VAL A 75 -12.95 -4.26 11.38
CA VAL A 75 -12.49 -3.43 12.48
C VAL A 75 -12.23 -2.03 11.98
N SER A 76 -12.83 -1.01 12.59
CA SER A 76 -12.53 0.39 12.32
C SER A 76 -11.28 0.86 13.09
N LEU A 77 -10.70 2.00 12.69
CA LEU A 77 -9.65 2.62 13.50
C LEU A 77 -10.13 2.96 14.91
N ASP A 78 -11.37 3.42 15.06
CA ASP A 78 -11.94 3.71 16.37
C ASP A 78 -12.09 2.46 17.21
N ASP A 79 -12.53 1.34 16.63
CA ASP A 79 -12.60 0.05 17.34
C ASP A 79 -11.23 -0.43 17.74
N PHE A 80 -10.23 -0.22 16.89
CA PHE A 80 -8.84 -0.62 17.13
C PHE A 80 -8.20 0.25 18.22
N PHE A 81 -8.36 1.57 18.17
CA PHE A 81 -7.78 2.51 19.14
C PHE A 81 -8.67 2.74 20.37
N GLY A 82 -9.93 2.29 20.36
CA GLY A 82 -10.93 2.51 21.41
C GLY A 82 -11.66 3.84 21.24
N SER A 83 -13.00 3.78 21.25
CA SER A 83 -13.85 4.96 21.02
C SER A 83 -13.92 5.95 22.20
N ASP A 84 -13.52 5.55 23.39
CA ASP A 84 -13.72 6.37 24.60
C ASP A 84 -12.56 6.40 25.59
N ASN A 85 -11.47 5.71 25.34
CA ASN A 85 -10.35 5.71 26.27
C ASN A 85 -9.02 5.55 25.55
N LYS A 86 -8.02 6.27 26.05
CA LYS A 86 -6.62 6.05 25.85
C LYS A 86 -6.36 4.56 25.67
N SER A 87 -5.90 4.16 24.50
CA SER A 87 -5.54 2.78 24.25
C SER A 87 -4.63 2.30 25.37
N ASP A 88 -4.79 1.08 25.85
CA ASP A 88 -3.91 0.46 26.86
C ASP A 88 -2.44 0.49 26.42
N PHE A 89 -2.16 0.79 25.17
CA PHE A 89 -0.85 0.85 24.52
C PHE A 89 -0.28 2.28 24.37
N GLY A 90 -1.00 3.31 24.88
CA GLY A 90 -0.62 4.71 24.77
C GLY A 90 -1.00 5.34 23.42
N ASP A 91 -0.59 6.60 23.22
CA ASP A 91 -0.89 7.41 22.05
C ASP A 91 0.21 7.34 20.97
N VAL A 92 0.95 6.23 20.90
CA VAL A 92 2.10 6.05 20.02
C VAL A 92 1.84 4.91 19.04
N LEU A 93 2.10 5.17 17.76
CA LEU A 93 2.11 4.18 16.70
C LEU A 93 3.52 4.06 16.13
N LEU A 94 4.05 2.83 16.13
CA LEU A 94 5.35 2.51 15.55
C LEU A 94 5.16 2.05 14.10
N ILE A 95 5.75 2.75 13.15
CA ILE A 95 5.77 2.34 11.75
C ILE A 95 6.97 1.40 11.54
N ALA A 96 6.72 0.20 11.02
CA ALA A 96 7.73 -0.82 10.78
C ALA A 96 8.59 -0.49 9.53
N THR A 97 9.22 0.65 9.54
CA THR A 97 10.10 1.14 8.47
C THR A 97 11.24 1.96 9.03
N ARG A 98 12.38 1.95 8.34
CA ARG A 98 13.50 2.88 8.59
C ARG A 98 13.46 4.10 7.68
N ASN A 99 12.46 4.17 6.83
CA ASN A 99 12.30 5.20 5.82
C ASN A 99 11.57 6.41 6.38
N GLU A 100 12.29 7.53 6.49
CA GLU A 100 11.77 8.77 7.07
C GLU A 100 10.69 9.44 6.19
N GLY A 101 10.78 9.30 4.89
CA GLY A 101 9.76 9.83 3.98
C GLY A 101 8.41 9.16 4.20
N LYS A 102 8.40 7.83 4.23
CA LYS A 102 7.22 7.03 4.53
C LYS A 102 6.64 7.37 5.91
N THR A 103 7.50 7.49 6.92
CA THR A 103 7.10 7.87 8.28
C THR A 103 6.41 9.24 8.31
N LYS A 104 6.92 10.20 7.55
CA LYS A 104 6.37 11.55 7.48
C LYS A 104 4.93 11.56 6.94
N GLU A 105 4.64 10.72 5.97
CA GLU A 105 3.29 10.61 5.40
C GLU A 105 2.29 10.00 6.40
N PHE A 106 2.68 8.93 7.08
CA PHE A 106 1.87 8.37 8.15
C PHE A 106 1.69 9.34 9.32
N ARG A 107 2.70 10.15 9.60
CA ARG A 107 2.62 11.18 10.64
C ARG A 107 1.56 12.23 10.31
N LYS A 108 1.39 12.60 9.04
CA LYS A 108 0.30 13.49 8.61
C LYS A 108 -1.08 12.90 8.88
N LEU A 109 -1.26 11.61 8.62
CA LEU A 109 -2.53 10.92 8.83
C LEU A 109 -2.85 10.79 10.32
N PHE A 110 -1.96 10.16 11.07
CA PHE A 110 -2.21 9.81 12.46
C PHE A 110 -2.07 10.99 13.41
N GLY A 111 -1.31 12.03 13.04
CA GLY A 111 -1.24 13.28 13.79
C GLY A 111 -2.56 14.00 13.91
N LYS A 112 -3.43 13.90 12.89
CA LYS A 112 -4.81 14.42 12.94
C LYS A 112 -5.68 13.71 13.97
N LEU A 113 -5.32 12.49 14.35
CA LEU A 113 -5.98 11.69 15.38
C LEU A 113 -5.35 11.85 16.77
N GLY A 114 -4.35 12.73 16.91
CA GLY A 114 -3.62 12.92 18.16
C GLY A 114 -2.63 11.80 18.49
N ILE A 115 -2.26 10.99 17.51
CA ILE A 115 -1.35 9.85 17.69
C ILE A 115 0.08 10.26 17.30
N LYS A 116 1.03 10.03 18.20
CA LYS A 116 2.45 10.21 17.93
C LYS A 116 2.98 9.04 17.08
N VAL A 117 3.70 9.35 16.02
CA VAL A 117 4.28 8.35 15.12
C VAL A 117 5.78 8.25 15.34
N GLU A 118 6.24 7.03 15.56
CA GLU A 118 7.65 6.64 15.61
C GLU A 118 7.96 5.66 14.47
N ASN A 119 9.23 5.41 14.19
CA ASN A 119 9.67 4.40 13.22
C ASN A 119 10.81 3.53 13.80
N LEU A 120 11.32 2.59 13.01
CA LEU A 120 12.37 1.66 13.44
C LEU A 120 13.71 2.34 13.74
N ASN A 121 13.96 3.55 13.27
CA ASN A 121 15.16 4.30 13.61
C ASN A 121 15.19 4.72 15.07
N ASP A 122 14.02 4.84 15.71
CA ASP A 122 13.90 5.10 17.15
C ASP A 122 14.19 3.85 18.00
N TYR A 123 14.29 2.68 17.36
CA TYR A 123 14.50 1.37 17.99
C TYR A 123 15.62 0.59 17.27
N PRO A 124 16.87 1.04 17.31
CA PRO A 124 17.95 0.47 16.49
C PRO A 124 18.28 -0.98 16.83
N ASP A 125 17.93 -1.44 18.05
CA ASP A 125 18.22 -2.80 18.52
C ASP A 125 17.17 -3.84 18.08
N LEU A 126 16.08 -3.43 17.44
CA LEU A 126 15.09 -4.36 16.93
C LEU A 126 15.66 -5.16 15.74
N PRO A 127 15.44 -6.49 15.73
CA PRO A 127 15.87 -7.34 14.63
C PRO A 127 15.11 -7.00 13.33
N GLU A 128 15.76 -7.26 12.22
CA GLU A 128 15.05 -7.29 10.93
C GLU A 128 14.10 -8.49 10.90
N VAL A 129 12.88 -8.24 10.48
CA VAL A 129 11.88 -9.29 10.28
C VAL A 129 11.97 -9.79 8.84
N ALA A 130 12.32 -11.07 8.68
CA ALA A 130 12.39 -11.68 7.36
C ALA A 130 10.97 -11.78 6.73
N GLU A 131 10.83 -11.31 5.53
CA GLU A 131 9.60 -11.40 4.75
C GLU A 131 9.53 -12.76 4.02
N THR A 132 9.11 -13.79 4.75
CA THR A 132 9.06 -15.19 4.28
C THR A 132 7.69 -15.62 3.77
N GLY A 133 6.70 -14.72 3.84
CA GLY A 133 5.34 -14.99 3.39
C GLY A 133 5.24 -15.06 1.87
N MET A 134 4.18 -15.71 1.41
CA MET A 134 3.86 -15.88 -0.01
C MET A 134 2.85 -14.82 -0.49
N THR A 135 2.29 -14.04 0.42
CA THR A 135 1.34 -12.96 0.12
C THR A 135 1.78 -11.66 0.77
N PHE A 136 1.28 -10.54 0.25
CA PHE A 136 1.53 -9.23 0.85
C PHE A 136 0.97 -9.13 2.27
N GLU A 137 -0.22 -9.69 2.51
CA GLU A 137 -0.82 -9.73 3.84
C GLU A 137 0.04 -10.52 4.83
N GLU A 138 0.53 -11.70 4.44
CA GLU A 138 1.41 -12.51 5.30
C GLU A 138 2.67 -11.74 5.70
N ASN A 139 3.33 -11.08 4.74
CA ASN A 139 4.53 -10.31 5.00
C ASN A 139 4.26 -9.06 5.86
N ALA A 140 3.20 -8.33 5.57
CA ALA A 140 2.81 -7.18 6.37
C ALA A 140 2.44 -7.59 7.80
N ARG A 141 1.70 -8.70 7.98
CA ARG A 141 1.41 -9.27 9.30
C ARG A 141 2.67 -9.70 10.04
N LEU A 142 3.58 -10.40 9.38
CA LEU A 142 4.85 -10.82 9.98
C LEU A 142 5.62 -9.64 10.57
N LYS A 143 5.75 -8.56 9.82
CA LYS A 143 6.43 -7.35 10.31
C LYS A 143 5.69 -6.71 11.47
N ALA A 144 4.43 -6.41 11.30
CA ALA A 144 3.66 -5.70 12.30
C ALA A 144 3.49 -6.51 13.59
N GLU A 145 3.08 -7.76 13.49
CA GLU A 145 2.78 -8.61 14.64
C GLU A 145 4.06 -9.00 15.42
N THR A 146 5.15 -9.27 14.70
CA THR A 146 6.45 -9.58 15.36
C THR A 146 6.97 -8.37 16.12
N ILE A 147 6.99 -7.20 15.51
CA ILE A 147 7.50 -5.99 16.17
C ILE A 147 6.57 -5.55 17.30
N SER A 148 5.26 -5.68 17.11
CA SER A 148 4.28 -5.41 18.18
C SER A 148 4.50 -6.34 19.39
N LYS A 149 4.74 -7.61 19.15
CA LYS A 149 5.02 -8.59 20.20
C LYS A 149 6.33 -8.28 20.94
N LEU A 150 7.36 -7.85 20.24
CA LEU A 150 8.66 -7.50 20.83
C LEU A 150 8.63 -6.20 21.62
N THR A 151 7.85 -5.22 21.18
CA THR A 151 7.82 -3.87 21.77
C THR A 151 6.65 -3.62 22.71
N GLY A 152 5.60 -4.43 22.65
CA GLY A 152 4.36 -4.16 23.36
C GLY A 152 3.57 -2.96 22.84
N LYS A 153 3.91 -2.46 21.63
CA LYS A 153 3.32 -1.25 21.02
C LYS A 153 2.39 -1.59 19.86
N MET A 154 1.56 -0.63 19.50
CA MET A 154 0.85 -0.68 18.22
C MET A 154 1.85 -0.44 17.09
N VAL A 155 1.81 -1.30 16.08
CA VAL A 155 2.73 -1.28 14.94
C VAL A 155 1.96 -1.31 13.64
N LEU A 156 2.30 -0.40 12.73
CA LEU A 156 1.83 -0.41 11.36
C LEU A 156 2.95 -0.87 10.44
N SER A 157 2.65 -1.79 9.56
CA SER A 157 3.53 -2.19 8.46
C SER A 157 2.80 -2.19 7.13
N ASP A 158 3.55 -2.16 6.07
CA ASP A 158 3.05 -2.34 4.71
C ASP A 158 3.86 -3.38 3.96
N ASP A 159 3.25 -3.97 2.97
CA ASP A 159 3.92 -4.71 1.91
C ASP A 159 3.23 -4.42 0.58
N SER A 160 4.02 -4.24 -0.47
CA SER A 160 3.54 -3.75 -1.75
C SER A 160 4.31 -4.36 -2.91
N GLY A 161 3.67 -4.47 -4.05
CA GLY A 161 4.34 -4.95 -5.24
C GLY A 161 3.43 -5.00 -6.46
N LEU A 162 4.04 -5.37 -7.58
CA LEU A 162 3.43 -5.48 -8.89
C LEU A 162 3.04 -6.94 -9.16
N GLN A 163 1.81 -7.15 -9.61
CA GLN A 163 1.31 -8.45 -10.05
C GLN A 163 0.92 -8.37 -11.52
N VAL A 164 1.56 -9.19 -12.35
CA VAL A 164 1.28 -9.26 -13.79
C VAL A 164 0.50 -10.52 -14.10
N ASP A 165 -0.67 -10.38 -14.70
CA ASP A 165 -1.61 -11.49 -14.86
C ASP A 165 -1.05 -12.62 -15.72
N VAL A 166 -0.43 -12.31 -16.85
CA VAL A 166 0.16 -13.31 -17.75
C VAL A 166 1.37 -14.03 -17.14
N LEU A 167 1.98 -13.46 -16.12
CA LEU A 167 3.07 -14.06 -15.35
C LEU A 167 2.57 -14.76 -14.07
N GLY A 168 1.27 -15.01 -13.97
CA GLY A 168 0.67 -15.68 -12.83
C GLY A 168 0.74 -14.90 -11.52
N GLY A 169 0.81 -13.57 -11.61
CA GLY A 169 0.91 -12.68 -10.45
C GLY A 169 2.36 -12.30 -10.06
N LEU A 170 3.37 -12.79 -10.83
CA LEU A 170 4.74 -12.35 -10.63
C LEU A 170 4.92 -10.89 -11.14
N PRO A 171 5.88 -10.13 -10.58
CA PRO A 171 6.81 -10.47 -9.50
C PRO A 171 6.19 -10.56 -8.09
N GLY A 172 5.01 -9.96 -7.83
CA GLY A 172 4.30 -10.09 -6.55
C GLY A 172 5.15 -9.65 -5.35
N VAL A 173 5.22 -10.48 -4.32
CA VAL A 173 6.01 -10.22 -3.10
C VAL A 173 7.51 -10.10 -3.35
N TRP A 174 7.99 -10.54 -4.50
CA TRP A 174 9.40 -10.43 -4.91
C TRP A 174 9.70 -9.19 -5.76
N SER A 175 8.78 -8.24 -5.85
CA SER A 175 8.91 -7.07 -6.74
C SER A 175 10.23 -6.31 -6.55
N ALA A 176 10.63 -6.04 -5.31
CA ALA A 176 11.87 -5.32 -5.02
C ALA A 176 13.15 -6.09 -5.39
N ARG A 177 13.07 -7.40 -5.53
CA ARG A 177 14.19 -8.30 -5.81
C ARG A 177 13.94 -9.22 -7.01
N PHE A 178 13.11 -8.78 -7.94
CA PHE A 178 12.71 -9.59 -9.10
C PHE A 178 13.91 -10.00 -9.98
N ALA A 179 14.86 -9.09 -10.18
CA ALA A 179 16.10 -9.37 -10.92
C ALA A 179 17.25 -9.88 -10.04
N GLY A 180 17.03 -10.05 -8.74
CA GLY A 180 18.00 -10.54 -7.77
C GLY A 180 17.92 -9.83 -6.42
N PRO A 181 18.64 -10.35 -5.39
CA PRO A 181 18.53 -9.84 -4.02
C PRO A 181 18.88 -8.35 -3.85
N GLU A 182 19.80 -7.86 -4.68
CA GLU A 182 20.29 -6.47 -4.63
C GLU A 182 20.00 -5.72 -5.96
N ALA A 183 18.96 -6.16 -6.68
CA ALA A 183 18.58 -5.55 -7.94
C ALA A 183 18.14 -4.10 -7.76
N THR A 184 18.54 -3.27 -8.70
CA THR A 184 18.03 -1.90 -8.83
C THR A 184 16.62 -1.92 -9.46
N ASP A 185 15.89 -0.83 -9.32
CA ASP A 185 14.60 -0.66 -9.99
C ASP A 185 14.73 -0.80 -11.51
N ALA A 186 15.79 -0.24 -12.10
CA ALA A 186 16.07 -0.37 -13.52
C ALA A 186 16.29 -1.83 -13.96
N GLU A 187 17.00 -2.62 -13.16
CA GLU A 187 17.22 -4.06 -13.42
C GLU A 187 15.92 -4.85 -13.29
N ASN A 188 15.10 -4.54 -12.30
CA ASN A 188 13.77 -5.15 -12.13
C ASN A 188 12.85 -4.82 -13.30
N ASN A 189 12.84 -3.57 -13.76
CA ASN A 189 12.08 -3.13 -14.94
C ASN A 189 12.56 -3.84 -16.22
N ALA A 190 13.87 -3.93 -16.42
CA ALA A 190 14.45 -4.60 -17.59
C ALA A 190 14.06 -6.09 -17.62
N LYS A 191 14.13 -6.77 -16.48
CA LYS A 191 13.69 -8.17 -16.39
C LYS A 191 12.21 -8.31 -16.69
N LEU A 192 11.36 -7.46 -16.13
CA LEU A 192 9.92 -7.48 -16.38
C LEU A 192 9.61 -7.33 -17.87
N LEU A 193 10.22 -6.36 -18.54
CA LEU A 193 10.02 -6.13 -19.98
C LEU A 193 10.54 -7.29 -20.80
N HIS A 194 11.63 -7.92 -20.39
CA HIS A 194 12.17 -9.12 -21.04
C HIS A 194 11.19 -10.30 -20.93
N GLU A 195 10.65 -10.56 -19.76
CA GLU A 195 9.63 -11.61 -19.53
C GLU A 195 8.36 -11.39 -20.36
N LEU A 196 8.04 -10.14 -20.68
CA LEU A 196 6.86 -9.77 -21.47
C LEU A 196 7.18 -9.54 -22.98
N ALA A 197 8.41 -9.76 -23.42
CA ALA A 197 8.84 -9.47 -24.78
C ALA A 197 8.01 -10.17 -25.86
N MET A 198 7.52 -11.39 -25.59
CA MET A 198 6.71 -12.16 -26.51
C MET A 198 5.21 -11.92 -26.39
N VAL A 199 4.78 -11.10 -25.42
CA VAL A 199 3.38 -10.70 -25.26
C VAL A 199 3.12 -9.47 -26.13
N LEU A 200 2.71 -9.72 -27.37
CA LEU A 200 2.57 -8.68 -28.41
C LEU A 200 1.22 -7.96 -28.34
N ASP A 201 0.21 -8.60 -27.75
CA ASP A 201 -1.11 -8.02 -27.56
C ASP A 201 -1.14 -7.20 -26.26
N ASP A 202 -1.32 -5.90 -26.39
CA ASP A 202 -1.34 -4.99 -25.24
C ASP A 202 -2.44 -5.34 -24.23
N SER A 203 -3.55 -5.88 -24.66
CA SER A 203 -4.65 -6.31 -23.80
C SER A 203 -4.28 -7.49 -22.89
N LYS A 204 -3.24 -8.23 -23.22
CA LYS A 204 -2.71 -9.36 -22.44
C LYS A 204 -1.58 -8.95 -21.47
N ARG A 205 -1.27 -7.69 -21.40
CA ARG A 205 -0.23 -7.12 -20.51
C ARG A 205 -0.84 -6.51 -19.25
N SER A 206 -2.03 -6.98 -18.87
CA SER A 206 -2.72 -6.50 -17.68
C SER A 206 -1.93 -6.81 -16.41
N ALA A 207 -1.95 -5.87 -15.49
CA ALA A 207 -1.26 -5.96 -14.23
C ALA A 207 -1.99 -5.13 -13.17
N GLN A 208 -1.59 -5.30 -11.93
CA GLN A 208 -2.01 -4.44 -10.84
C GLN A 208 -0.87 -4.22 -9.85
N PHE A 209 -0.83 -3.06 -9.29
CA PHE A 209 -0.10 -2.85 -8.05
C PHE A 209 -0.99 -3.19 -6.88
N HIS A 210 -0.40 -3.85 -5.91
CA HIS A 210 -1.07 -4.19 -4.66
C HIS A 210 -0.29 -3.62 -3.49
N THR A 211 -1.02 -3.06 -2.53
CA THR A 211 -0.47 -2.67 -1.24
C THR A 211 -1.34 -3.21 -0.13
N THR A 212 -0.73 -3.75 0.91
CA THR A 212 -1.40 -4.18 2.13
C THR A 212 -0.82 -3.41 3.30
N LEU A 213 -1.69 -2.82 4.12
CA LEU A 213 -1.35 -2.20 5.39
C LEU A 213 -1.88 -3.08 6.52
N VAL A 214 -1.08 -3.29 7.53
CA VAL A 214 -1.47 -4.01 8.75
C VAL A 214 -1.14 -3.17 9.98
N VAL A 215 -2.12 -3.02 10.85
CA VAL A 215 -1.93 -2.45 12.18
C VAL A 215 -2.11 -3.56 13.21
N ALA A 216 -1.08 -3.84 13.97
CA ALA A 216 -1.06 -4.87 15.00
C ALA A 216 -0.91 -4.25 16.38
N ALA A 217 -1.54 -4.86 17.39
CA ALA A 217 -1.35 -4.54 18.79
C ALA A 217 -1.44 -5.83 19.63
N PRO A 218 -0.73 -5.91 20.76
CA PRO A 218 -0.78 -7.09 21.62
C PRO A 218 -2.21 -7.38 22.10
N GLY A 219 -2.63 -8.65 21.98
CA GLY A 219 -3.93 -9.11 22.48
C GLY A 219 -5.13 -8.65 21.64
N ARG A 220 -4.93 -8.13 20.45
CA ARG A 220 -5.98 -7.73 19.51
C ARG A 220 -5.75 -8.34 18.13
N ASP A 221 -6.84 -8.58 17.42
CA ASP A 221 -6.77 -8.93 16.01
C ASP A 221 -6.23 -7.74 15.20
N SER A 222 -5.36 -8.03 14.26
CA SER A 222 -4.77 -7.02 13.40
C SER A 222 -5.79 -6.41 12.45
N LEU A 223 -5.71 -5.09 12.28
CA LEU A 223 -6.45 -4.37 11.25
C LEU A 223 -5.69 -4.52 9.92
N VAL A 224 -6.38 -4.94 8.87
CA VAL A 224 -5.81 -5.13 7.53
C VAL A 224 -6.54 -4.27 6.52
N VAL A 225 -5.79 -3.56 5.70
CA VAL A 225 -6.30 -2.74 4.60
C VAL A 225 -5.53 -3.06 3.34
N ASP A 226 -6.24 -3.38 2.27
CA ASP A 226 -5.67 -3.64 0.95
C ASP A 226 -6.11 -2.59 -0.07
N ALA A 227 -5.22 -2.29 -1.00
CA ALA A 227 -5.54 -1.48 -2.17
C ALA A 227 -4.87 -2.06 -3.42
N ASP A 228 -5.63 -2.09 -4.51
CA ASP A 228 -5.15 -2.51 -5.82
C ASP A 228 -5.31 -1.37 -6.82
N TRP A 229 -4.33 -1.26 -7.70
CA TRP A 229 -4.39 -0.38 -8.84
C TRP A 229 -4.12 -1.16 -10.13
N LYS A 230 -5.13 -1.23 -10.96
CA LYS A 230 -5.10 -1.99 -12.22
C LYS A 230 -4.69 -1.13 -13.41
N GLY A 231 -3.92 -1.73 -14.31
CA GLY A 231 -3.49 -1.14 -15.55
C GLY A 231 -2.81 -2.15 -16.45
N TYR A 232 -1.97 -1.67 -17.35
CA TYR A 232 -1.27 -2.47 -18.33
C TYR A 232 0.22 -2.11 -18.35
N ILE A 233 1.08 -3.11 -18.48
CA ILE A 233 2.52 -2.89 -18.59
C ILE A 233 2.82 -2.32 -19.99
N GLY A 234 3.49 -1.16 -20.02
CA GLY A 234 4.00 -0.56 -21.24
C GLY A 234 5.10 -1.39 -21.89
N ARG A 235 5.60 -0.95 -23.04
CA ARG A 235 6.67 -1.65 -23.78
C ARG A 235 8.05 -1.11 -23.48
N GLU A 236 8.12 0.06 -22.88
CA GLU A 236 9.36 0.73 -22.50
C GLU A 236 9.15 1.47 -21.17
N PRO A 237 10.23 1.65 -20.38
CA PRO A 237 10.15 2.44 -19.16
C PRO A 237 9.76 3.88 -19.47
N LYS A 238 8.94 4.48 -18.59
CA LYS A 238 8.60 5.90 -18.61
C LYS A 238 8.89 6.49 -17.24
N GLY A 239 9.55 7.65 -17.19
CA GLY A 239 9.95 8.30 -15.94
C GLY A 239 11.25 7.75 -15.36
N ASP A 240 11.65 8.33 -14.22
CA ASP A 240 12.96 8.14 -13.62
C ASP A 240 12.91 7.53 -12.21
N ASN A 241 11.74 7.27 -11.67
CA ASN A 241 11.57 6.86 -10.28
C ASN A 241 10.87 5.51 -10.13
N GLY A 242 11.41 4.69 -9.24
CA GLY A 242 10.77 3.48 -8.74
C GLY A 242 10.81 2.29 -9.69
N PHE A 243 10.35 1.17 -9.13
CA PHE A 243 10.05 -0.04 -9.88
C PHE A 243 8.57 -0.06 -10.25
N GLY A 244 8.30 -0.24 -11.51
CA GLY A 244 6.94 -0.39 -11.99
C GLY A 244 6.45 0.76 -12.82
#